data_ef64dddb6a4381143811a659a8fddb3c
#
_entry.id   ef64dddb6a4381143811a659a8fddb3c
#
_cell.length_a   1.000
_cell.length_b   1.000
_cell.length_c   1.000
_cell.angle_alpha   90.00
_cell.angle_beta   90.00
_cell.angle_gamma   90.00
#
_symmetry.space_group_name_H-M   'P 1'
#
loop_
_entity.id
_entity.type
_entity.pdbx_description
1 polymer ?
#
loop_
_entity_poly.entity_id
_entity_poly.type
_entity_poly.pdbx_seq_one_letter_code
_entity_poly.pdbx_strand_id
1 'polypeptide(L)'
;ELACLHWIERNTPELDADATARRELRARLSSVRQSLFENLGRVFMPSHEGTNRCRWFWRGKEVKLTSVRGLNELLSNVCDDVYHHTPSWRNELVNRREVSSSAAKARRNLIEAMIEHVAEEALGIHGTPPERSMYDSLLRSTGLHRRAGEKWAFCPPGRKAEDAMTAIWKAVGDFLHESEQGPLSVSQLFALLVRAPFGLKYGVLPILLAVVLLHFDTEIALYLEGTFVPVVSTPIFERIIRSPEKFAVQRCRIAGPRAVVFDRYASMLSSGASAVQQVKPKLLSIARPLFRLTTQLPEYVTKTQQLSGPATNVLRAIKEATQ
;
A
#
# COMPACT_ATOMS: atom_id res chain seq x y z
N GLU A 1 -12.64 35.41 -14.32
CA GLU A 1 -13.09 36.02 -13.06
C GLU A 1 -12.75 35.15 -11.86
N LEU A 2 -13.16 33.86 -11.77
CA LEU A 2 -12.91 32.97 -10.61
C LEU A 2 -11.42 32.85 -10.27
N ALA A 3 -10.57 32.66 -11.28
CA ALA A 3 -9.12 32.58 -11.09
C ALA A 3 -8.52 33.89 -10.56
N CYS A 4 -9.01 35.04 -11.04
CA CYS A 4 -8.57 36.35 -10.55
C CYS A 4 -8.98 36.58 -9.10
N LEU A 5 -10.21 36.23 -8.72
CA LEU A 5 -10.67 36.34 -7.34
C LEU A 5 -9.89 35.44 -6.39
N HIS A 6 -9.55 34.21 -6.80
CA HIS A 6 -8.67 33.34 -6.02
C HIS A 6 -7.22 33.88 -5.94
N TRP A 7 -6.75 34.52 -6.99
CA TRP A 7 -5.44 35.16 -6.95
C TRP A 7 -5.42 36.34 -5.95
N ILE A 8 -6.47 37.19 -5.97
CA ILE A 8 -6.66 38.28 -5.00
C ILE A 8 -6.69 37.73 -3.57
N GLU A 9 -7.47 36.68 -3.31
CA GLU A 9 -7.56 36.04 -1.99
C GLU A 9 -6.20 35.60 -1.45
N ARG A 10 -5.30 35.12 -2.32
CA ARG A 10 -3.99 34.58 -1.93
C ARG A 10 -2.88 35.62 -1.89
N ASN A 11 -3.00 36.72 -2.64
CA ASN A 11 -1.88 37.64 -2.85
C ASN A 11 -2.18 39.07 -2.34
N THR A 12 -3.24 39.25 -1.54
CA THR A 12 -3.60 40.56 -0.96
C THR A 12 -3.65 40.44 0.58
N PRO A 13 -2.50 40.57 1.29
CA PRO A 13 -2.45 40.44 2.75
C PRO A 13 -3.30 41.45 3.49
N GLU A 14 -3.58 42.61 2.87
CA GLU A 14 -4.44 43.66 3.44
C GLU A 14 -5.85 43.19 3.74
N LEU A 15 -6.33 42.17 3.03
CA LEU A 15 -7.61 41.51 3.31
C LEU A 15 -7.69 40.88 4.68
N ASP A 16 -6.56 40.54 5.30
CA ASP A 16 -6.53 39.96 6.63
C ASP A 16 -6.93 40.96 7.71
N ALA A 17 -6.71 42.23 7.49
CA ALA A 17 -7.08 43.33 8.38
C ALA A 17 -8.51 43.83 8.16
N ASP A 18 -9.13 43.59 6.97
CA ASP A 18 -10.48 44.07 6.64
C ASP A 18 -11.50 42.92 6.56
N ALA A 19 -12.26 42.76 7.65
CA ALA A 19 -13.30 41.74 7.74
C ALA A 19 -14.44 41.92 6.75
N THR A 20 -14.74 43.18 6.34
CA THR A 20 -15.80 43.52 5.39
C THR A 20 -15.38 43.14 3.98
N ALA A 21 -14.20 43.58 3.56
CA ALA A 21 -13.64 43.24 2.25
C ALA A 21 -13.49 41.72 2.08
N ARG A 22 -13.03 41.02 3.11
CA ARG A 22 -12.92 39.56 3.11
C ARG A 22 -14.29 38.87 2.95
N ARG A 23 -15.31 39.33 3.62
CA ARG A 23 -16.69 38.80 3.50
C ARG A 23 -17.19 39.01 2.08
N GLU A 24 -17.01 40.21 1.54
CA GLU A 24 -17.45 40.54 0.18
C GLU A 24 -16.72 39.68 -0.87
N LEU A 25 -15.40 39.51 -0.75
CA LEU A 25 -14.63 38.64 -1.63
C LEU A 25 -15.14 37.20 -1.60
N ARG A 26 -15.43 36.66 -0.42
CA ARG A 26 -15.98 35.29 -0.27
C ARG A 26 -17.37 35.18 -0.88
N ALA A 27 -18.24 36.17 -0.69
CA ALA A 27 -19.55 36.20 -1.30
C ALA A 27 -19.44 36.23 -2.84
N ARG A 28 -18.54 37.04 -3.37
CA ARG A 28 -18.25 37.12 -4.81
C ARG A 28 -17.70 35.81 -5.37
N LEU A 29 -16.74 35.18 -4.68
CA LEU A 29 -16.19 33.87 -5.03
C LEU A 29 -17.29 32.81 -5.07
N SER A 30 -18.18 32.78 -4.08
CA SER A 30 -19.30 31.85 -4.03
C SER A 30 -20.28 32.06 -5.21
N SER A 31 -20.65 33.29 -5.47
CA SER A 31 -21.57 33.65 -6.58
C SER A 31 -20.98 33.29 -7.95
N VAL A 32 -19.73 33.65 -8.21
CA VAL A 32 -19.04 33.33 -9.49
C VAL A 32 -18.85 31.84 -9.67
N ARG A 33 -18.54 31.11 -8.58
CA ARG A 33 -18.44 29.65 -8.60
C ARG A 33 -19.79 29.00 -8.92
N GLN A 34 -20.87 29.46 -8.30
CA GLN A 34 -22.22 28.96 -8.59
C GLN A 34 -22.60 29.21 -10.04
N SER A 35 -22.40 30.43 -10.55
CA SER A 35 -22.68 30.76 -11.95
C SER A 35 -21.87 29.90 -12.93
N LEU A 36 -20.60 29.60 -12.59
CA LEU A 36 -19.76 28.71 -13.40
C LEU A 36 -20.33 27.30 -13.43
N PHE A 37 -20.73 26.73 -12.27
CA PHE A 37 -21.33 25.40 -12.19
C PHE A 37 -22.66 25.31 -12.95
N GLU A 38 -23.52 26.33 -12.86
CA GLU A 38 -24.79 26.38 -13.59
C GLU A 38 -24.54 26.41 -15.11
N ASN A 39 -23.58 27.23 -15.56
CA ASN A 39 -23.23 27.30 -16.98
C ASN A 39 -22.61 25.98 -17.49
N LEU A 40 -21.71 25.35 -16.72
CA LEU A 40 -21.18 24.04 -17.04
C LEU A 40 -22.28 22.98 -17.08
N GLY A 41 -23.23 23.02 -16.12
CA GLY A 41 -24.38 22.14 -16.11
C GLY A 41 -25.22 22.27 -17.39
N ARG A 42 -25.51 23.49 -17.84
CA ARG A 42 -26.26 23.74 -19.09
C ARG A 42 -25.54 23.23 -20.34
N VAL A 43 -24.20 23.23 -20.33
CA VAL A 43 -23.39 22.79 -21.47
C VAL A 43 -23.22 21.26 -21.47
N PHE A 44 -22.89 20.66 -20.31
CA PHE A 44 -22.44 19.28 -20.24
C PHE A 44 -23.53 18.28 -19.81
N MET A 45 -24.63 18.73 -19.14
CA MET A 45 -25.66 17.78 -18.72
C MET A 45 -26.59 17.42 -19.90
N PRO A 46 -26.85 16.13 -20.12
CA PRO A 46 -27.78 15.68 -21.15
C PRO A 46 -29.21 16.14 -20.80
N SER A 47 -29.95 16.67 -21.79
CA SER A 47 -31.34 17.06 -21.65
C SER A 47 -32.24 16.36 -22.67
N HIS A 48 -33.52 16.14 -22.30
CA HIS A 48 -34.51 15.50 -23.18
C HIS A 48 -34.93 16.39 -24.36
N GLU A 49 -34.70 17.69 -24.28
CA GLU A 49 -35.21 18.65 -25.26
C GLU A 49 -34.34 18.82 -26.53
N GLY A 50 -33.40 17.90 -26.78
CA GLY A 50 -32.57 17.95 -27.99
C GLY A 50 -31.60 19.14 -28.09
N THR A 51 -31.53 19.97 -27.07
CA THR A 51 -30.64 21.14 -26.98
C THR A 51 -29.26 20.82 -26.42
N ASN A 52 -28.87 19.54 -26.48
CA ASN A 52 -27.54 19.13 -26.03
C ASN A 52 -26.47 19.86 -26.86
N ARG A 53 -25.70 20.74 -26.21
CA ARG A 53 -24.57 21.45 -26.80
C ARG A 53 -23.30 20.60 -26.87
N CYS A 54 -23.28 19.43 -26.19
CA CYS A 54 -22.16 18.50 -26.17
C CYS A 54 -22.49 17.24 -26.93
N ARG A 55 -21.48 16.74 -27.66
CA ARG A 55 -21.46 15.40 -28.26
C ARG A 55 -20.57 14.52 -27.42
N TRP A 56 -21.04 13.31 -27.11
CA TRP A 56 -20.32 12.35 -26.28
C TRP A 56 -19.70 11.28 -27.14
N PHE A 57 -18.43 10.99 -26.91
CA PHE A 57 -17.71 9.96 -27.64
C PHE A 57 -17.03 9.00 -26.65
N TRP A 58 -17.16 7.71 -26.92
CA TRP A 58 -16.44 6.67 -26.22
C TRP A 58 -15.79 5.74 -27.23
N ARG A 59 -14.46 5.53 -27.13
CA ARG A 59 -13.67 4.72 -28.10
C ARG A 59 -13.92 5.10 -29.56
N GLY A 60 -14.02 6.37 -29.85
CA GLY A 60 -14.25 6.91 -31.19
C GLY A 60 -15.70 6.78 -31.71
N LYS A 61 -16.61 6.18 -30.95
CA LYS A 61 -18.03 6.08 -31.31
C LYS A 61 -18.84 7.14 -30.57
N GLU A 62 -19.76 7.81 -31.30
CA GLU A 62 -20.67 8.76 -30.72
C GLU A 62 -21.73 8.04 -29.88
N VAL A 63 -21.95 8.51 -28.66
CA VAL A 63 -22.95 8.00 -27.73
C VAL A 63 -24.03 9.08 -27.55
N LYS A 64 -25.27 8.77 -27.91
CA LYS A 64 -26.40 9.66 -27.71
C LYS A 64 -26.90 9.57 -26.27
N LEU A 65 -26.76 10.65 -25.53
CA LEU A 65 -27.23 10.76 -24.15
C LEU A 65 -28.42 11.73 -24.09
N THR A 66 -29.52 11.28 -23.52
CA THR A 66 -30.77 12.04 -23.38
C THR A 66 -31.12 12.33 -21.93
N SER A 67 -30.36 11.78 -20.98
CA SER A 67 -30.63 11.95 -19.55
C SER A 67 -29.36 11.83 -18.69
N VAL A 68 -29.39 12.43 -17.51
CA VAL A 68 -28.33 12.28 -16.49
C VAL A 68 -28.16 10.82 -16.07
N ARG A 69 -29.26 10.05 -16.05
CA ARG A 69 -29.21 8.62 -15.76
C ARG A 69 -28.38 7.86 -16.82
N GLY A 70 -28.64 8.14 -18.09
CA GLY A 70 -27.85 7.55 -19.19
C GLY A 70 -26.39 7.95 -19.14
N LEU A 71 -26.05 9.18 -18.74
CA LEU A 71 -24.67 9.60 -18.51
C LEU A 71 -24.03 8.79 -17.37
N ASN A 72 -24.70 8.61 -16.25
CA ASN A 72 -24.19 7.84 -15.13
C ASN A 72 -23.98 6.36 -15.50
N GLU A 73 -24.89 5.77 -16.26
CA GLU A 73 -24.77 4.41 -16.79
C GLU A 73 -23.56 4.30 -17.74
N LEU A 74 -23.39 5.28 -18.65
CA LEU A 74 -22.20 5.31 -19.51
C LEU A 74 -20.91 5.41 -18.69
N LEU A 75 -20.85 6.32 -17.70
CA LEU A 75 -19.66 6.49 -16.87
C LEU A 75 -19.35 5.23 -16.06
N SER A 76 -20.37 4.53 -15.54
CA SER A 76 -20.18 3.26 -14.86
C SER A 76 -19.58 2.21 -15.79
N ASN A 77 -20.15 2.06 -16.99
CA ASN A 77 -19.65 1.11 -18.00
C ASN A 77 -18.21 1.45 -18.43
N VAL A 78 -17.89 2.75 -18.57
CA VAL A 78 -16.53 3.22 -18.87
C VAL A 78 -15.58 2.86 -17.73
N CYS A 79 -15.99 3.05 -16.48
CA CYS A 79 -15.19 2.67 -15.33
C CYS A 79 -14.94 1.15 -15.26
N ASP A 80 -15.98 0.34 -15.49
CA ASP A 80 -15.88 -1.12 -15.50
C ASP A 80 -14.95 -1.61 -16.62
N ASP A 81 -14.99 -0.97 -17.77
CA ASP A 81 -14.15 -1.31 -18.92
C ASP A 81 -12.68 -0.89 -18.75
N VAL A 82 -12.44 0.28 -18.14
CA VAL A 82 -11.08 0.79 -17.88
C VAL A 82 -10.44 0.10 -16.66
N TYR A 83 -11.22 -0.18 -15.63
CA TYR A 83 -10.76 -0.73 -14.34
C TYR A 83 -11.26 -2.16 -14.12
N HIS A 84 -11.21 -2.98 -15.17
CA HIS A 84 -11.77 -4.34 -15.18
C HIS A 84 -11.08 -5.33 -14.21
N HIS A 85 -9.96 -4.95 -13.61
CA HIS A 85 -9.27 -5.69 -12.56
C HIS A 85 -9.38 -5.03 -11.19
N THR A 86 -10.41 -4.20 -10.96
CA THR A 86 -10.71 -3.65 -9.63
C THR A 86 -11.55 -4.64 -8.83
N PRO A 87 -11.09 -5.10 -7.65
CA PRO A 87 -11.89 -5.96 -6.80
C PRO A 87 -13.10 -5.23 -6.20
N SER A 88 -14.23 -5.95 -6.09
CA SER A 88 -15.48 -5.40 -5.56
C SER A 88 -15.51 -5.42 -4.02
N TRP A 89 -14.58 -4.74 -3.38
CA TRP A 89 -14.57 -4.66 -1.92
C TRP A 89 -15.64 -3.71 -1.39
N ARG A 90 -16.66 -4.28 -0.75
CA ARG A 90 -17.76 -3.51 -0.14
C ARG A 90 -17.40 -3.06 1.27
N ASN A 91 -16.36 -2.21 1.38
CA ASN A 91 -15.92 -1.66 2.66
C ASN A 91 -15.57 -0.18 2.53
N GLU A 92 -16.49 0.68 2.99
CA GLU A 92 -16.34 2.13 2.92
C GLU A 92 -15.16 2.69 3.74
N LEU A 93 -14.68 1.96 4.76
CA LEU A 93 -13.56 2.40 5.60
C LEU A 93 -12.24 2.48 4.82
N VAL A 94 -12.06 1.61 3.83
CA VAL A 94 -10.82 1.53 3.05
C VAL A 94 -10.99 1.92 1.59
N ASN A 95 -12.23 1.85 1.06
CA ASN A 95 -12.51 2.15 -0.35
C ASN A 95 -12.63 3.67 -0.61
N ARG A 96 -11.69 4.44 -0.07
CA ARG A 96 -11.61 5.90 -0.18
C ARG A 96 -10.21 6.34 -0.57
N ARG A 97 -10.12 7.48 -1.25
CA ARG A 97 -8.83 8.12 -1.53
C ARG A 97 -8.22 8.66 -0.23
N GLU A 98 -9.02 9.38 0.54
CA GLU A 98 -8.64 9.92 1.84
C GLU A 98 -9.41 9.17 2.93
N VAL A 99 -8.66 8.62 3.86
CA VAL A 99 -9.18 7.77 4.93
C VAL A 99 -9.50 8.66 6.14
N SER A 100 -10.70 8.52 6.71
CA SER A 100 -11.06 9.23 7.95
C SER A 100 -10.16 8.81 9.12
N SER A 101 -10.07 9.65 10.17
CA SER A 101 -9.25 9.36 11.35
C SER A 101 -9.60 8.02 12.00
N SER A 102 -10.90 7.69 12.09
CA SER A 102 -11.38 6.41 12.63
C SER A 102 -10.98 5.23 11.76
N ALA A 103 -11.10 5.36 10.43
CA ALA A 103 -10.68 4.32 9.50
C ALA A 103 -9.13 4.17 9.45
N ALA A 104 -8.38 5.26 9.60
CA ALA A 104 -6.93 5.22 9.73
C ALA A 104 -6.49 4.47 11.00
N LYS A 105 -7.18 4.70 12.13
CA LYS A 105 -6.95 3.95 13.37
C LYS A 105 -7.26 2.47 13.20
N ALA A 106 -8.41 2.12 12.62
CA ALA A 106 -8.78 0.73 12.37
C ALA A 106 -7.79 0.03 11.43
N ARG A 107 -7.31 0.70 10.36
CA ARG A 107 -6.26 0.17 9.49
C ARG A 107 -4.95 -0.08 10.25
N ARG A 108 -4.56 0.82 11.15
CA ARG A 108 -3.38 0.64 12.00
C ARG A 108 -3.54 -0.60 12.89
N ASN A 109 -4.66 -0.71 13.61
CA ASN A 109 -4.95 -1.87 14.46
C ASN A 109 -4.95 -3.19 13.65
N LEU A 110 -5.50 -3.16 12.43
CA LEU A 110 -5.46 -4.33 11.55
C LEU A 110 -4.01 -4.71 11.19
N ILE A 111 -3.18 -3.75 10.79
CA ILE A 111 -1.77 -4.01 10.44
C ILE A 111 -0.99 -4.53 11.65
N GLU A 112 -1.24 -3.99 12.84
CA GLU A 112 -0.67 -4.48 14.09
C GLU A 112 -1.04 -5.94 14.34
N ALA A 113 -2.33 -6.28 14.26
CA ALA A 113 -2.81 -7.65 14.39
C ALA A 113 -2.22 -8.58 13.30
N MET A 114 -2.04 -8.09 12.06
CA MET A 114 -1.39 -8.84 10.98
C MET A 114 0.06 -9.21 11.32
N ILE A 115 0.77 -8.32 11.99
CA ILE A 115 2.18 -8.54 12.37
C ILE A 115 2.29 -9.47 13.59
N GLU A 116 1.43 -9.28 14.59
CA GLU A 116 1.57 -9.93 15.90
C GLU A 116 0.84 -11.28 15.98
N HIS A 117 -0.31 -11.40 15.28
CA HIS A 117 -1.25 -12.53 15.43
C HIS A 117 -1.48 -13.29 14.12
N VAL A 118 -0.49 -13.32 13.22
CA VAL A 118 -0.62 -13.98 11.89
C VAL A 118 -1.04 -15.46 11.98
N ALA A 119 -0.63 -16.16 13.04
CA ALA A 119 -0.94 -17.59 13.21
C ALA A 119 -2.32 -17.87 13.80
N GLU A 120 -3.08 -16.84 14.16
CA GLU A 120 -4.37 -16.94 14.82
C GLU A 120 -5.54 -16.76 13.83
N GLU A 121 -6.65 -17.42 14.11
CA GLU A 121 -7.88 -17.20 13.35
C GLU A 121 -8.31 -15.74 13.48
N ALA A 122 -8.67 -15.16 12.33
CA ALA A 122 -9.04 -13.75 12.24
C ALA A 122 -8.04 -12.78 12.90
N LEU A 123 -6.76 -13.16 12.94
CA LEU A 123 -5.68 -12.38 13.57
C LEU A 123 -5.95 -12.06 15.05
N GLY A 124 -6.63 -12.97 15.77
CA GLY A 124 -7.00 -12.75 17.16
C GLY A 124 -8.03 -11.63 17.41
N ILE A 125 -8.61 -11.05 16.37
CA ILE A 125 -9.57 -9.94 16.51
C ILE A 125 -10.92 -10.48 16.96
N HIS A 126 -11.33 -10.19 18.18
CA HIS A 126 -12.61 -10.56 18.77
C HIS A 126 -13.68 -9.49 18.59
N GLY A 127 -14.94 -9.92 18.54
CA GLY A 127 -16.08 -9.02 18.38
C GLY A 127 -16.20 -8.42 16.97
N THR A 128 -16.79 -7.23 16.88
CA THR A 128 -17.08 -6.51 15.62
C THR A 128 -16.48 -5.11 15.56
N PRO A 129 -15.21 -4.91 15.95
CA PRO A 129 -14.59 -3.60 15.79
C PRO A 129 -14.36 -3.28 14.31
N PRO A 130 -14.10 -2.02 13.93
CA PRO A 130 -13.92 -1.60 12.54
C PRO A 130 -12.81 -2.37 11.80
N GLU A 131 -11.71 -2.70 12.45
CA GLU A 131 -10.60 -3.52 11.91
C GLU A 131 -11.07 -4.94 11.58
N ARG A 132 -12.04 -5.50 12.31
CA ARG A 132 -12.63 -6.78 11.98
C ARG A 132 -13.41 -6.74 10.67
N SER A 133 -14.17 -5.67 10.43
CA SER A 133 -14.85 -5.46 9.16
C SER A 133 -13.86 -5.35 7.99
N MET A 134 -12.72 -4.65 8.18
CA MET A 134 -11.66 -4.59 7.18
C MET A 134 -11.06 -5.98 6.93
N TYR A 135 -10.77 -6.74 7.98
CA TYR A 135 -10.26 -8.11 7.88
C TYR A 135 -11.20 -9.00 7.06
N ASP A 136 -12.48 -9.05 7.44
CA ASP A 136 -13.46 -9.93 6.79
C ASP A 136 -13.66 -9.58 5.31
N SER A 137 -13.69 -8.27 4.96
CA SER A 137 -13.92 -7.81 3.59
C SER A 137 -12.69 -7.90 2.68
N LEU A 138 -11.47 -7.76 3.22
CA LEU A 138 -10.24 -7.72 2.42
C LEU A 138 -9.45 -9.02 2.47
N LEU A 139 -9.27 -9.59 3.67
CA LEU A 139 -8.34 -10.70 3.87
C LEU A 139 -9.06 -12.05 3.84
N ARG A 140 -10.18 -12.16 4.54
CA ARG A 140 -10.95 -13.40 4.62
C ARG A 140 -11.70 -13.68 3.32
N SER A 141 -12.40 -12.69 2.76
CA SER A 141 -13.19 -12.85 1.53
C SER A 141 -12.33 -13.25 0.32
N THR A 142 -11.12 -12.70 0.22
CA THR A 142 -10.16 -13.01 -0.84
C THR A 142 -9.31 -14.25 -0.56
N GLY A 143 -9.37 -14.77 0.66
CA GLY A 143 -8.54 -15.88 1.10
C GLY A 143 -7.06 -15.54 1.25
N LEU A 144 -6.72 -14.26 1.35
CA LEU A 144 -5.35 -13.81 1.60
C LEU A 144 -4.85 -14.21 2.98
N HIS A 145 -5.74 -14.33 3.96
CA HIS A 145 -5.43 -14.91 5.25
C HIS A 145 -6.33 -16.14 5.47
N ARG A 146 -5.74 -17.31 5.56
CA ARG A 146 -6.46 -18.59 5.69
C ARG A 146 -5.63 -19.64 6.38
N ARG A 147 -6.27 -20.71 6.76
CA ARG A 147 -5.59 -21.88 7.32
C ARG A 147 -4.71 -22.56 6.25
N ALA A 148 -3.43 -22.68 6.54
CA ALA A 148 -2.41 -23.32 5.73
C ALA A 148 -1.81 -24.48 6.56
N GLY A 149 -2.33 -25.71 6.38
CA GLY A 149 -2.03 -26.83 7.27
C GLY A 149 -2.66 -26.64 8.66
N GLU A 150 -1.85 -26.69 9.71
CA GLU A 150 -2.32 -26.54 11.09
C GLU A 150 -2.42 -25.09 11.57
N LYS A 151 -1.79 -24.14 10.90
CA LYS A 151 -1.71 -22.74 11.31
C LYS A 151 -2.38 -21.81 10.29
N TRP A 152 -2.78 -20.64 10.76
CA TRP A 152 -3.20 -19.55 9.88
C TRP A 152 -1.97 -18.85 9.30
N ALA A 153 -2.05 -18.39 8.06
CA ALA A 153 -0.96 -17.70 7.36
C ALA A 153 -1.50 -16.81 6.25
N PHE A 154 -0.68 -15.83 5.86
CA PHE A 154 -0.92 -15.11 4.61
C PHE A 154 -0.53 -15.97 3.41
N CYS A 155 -1.43 -16.01 2.45
CA CYS A 155 -1.34 -16.85 1.26
C CYS A 155 -1.72 -16.06 0.00
N PRO A 156 -1.34 -16.53 -1.20
CA PRO A 156 -1.91 -16.02 -2.44
C PRO A 156 -3.43 -16.09 -2.44
N PRO A 157 -4.14 -15.31 -3.28
CA PRO A 157 -5.60 -15.34 -3.36
C PRO A 157 -6.16 -16.76 -3.42
N GLY A 158 -7.25 -17.00 -2.69
CA GLY A 158 -7.91 -18.30 -2.66
C GLY A 158 -8.60 -18.63 -3.99
N ARG A 159 -8.95 -19.90 -4.23
CA ARG A 159 -9.64 -20.36 -5.45
C ARG A 159 -11.00 -19.67 -5.70
N LYS A 160 -11.61 -19.11 -4.67
CA LYS A 160 -12.89 -18.38 -4.72
C LYS A 160 -12.69 -16.87 -4.81
N ALA A 161 -11.43 -16.40 -4.87
CA ALA A 161 -11.15 -14.98 -5.05
C ALA A 161 -11.60 -14.54 -6.45
N GLU A 162 -12.02 -13.28 -6.54
CA GLU A 162 -12.32 -12.66 -7.84
C GLU A 162 -11.08 -12.68 -8.76
N ASP A 163 -11.27 -12.77 -10.07
CA ASP A 163 -10.19 -12.73 -11.07
C ASP A 163 -9.36 -11.46 -10.94
N ALA A 164 -9.99 -10.35 -10.55
CA ALA A 164 -9.33 -9.09 -10.25
C ALA A 164 -8.25 -9.22 -9.17
N MET A 165 -8.53 -9.95 -8.09
CA MET A 165 -7.54 -10.15 -7.02
C MET A 165 -6.36 -11.00 -7.48
N THR A 166 -6.63 -12.00 -8.32
CA THR A 166 -5.60 -12.83 -8.94
C THR A 166 -4.72 -12.01 -9.88
N ALA A 167 -5.31 -11.10 -10.66
CA ALA A 167 -4.57 -10.19 -11.53
C ALA A 167 -3.68 -9.22 -10.74
N ILE A 168 -4.20 -8.66 -9.63
CA ILE A 168 -3.41 -7.82 -8.72
C ILE A 168 -2.24 -8.60 -8.13
N TRP A 169 -2.49 -9.82 -7.65
CA TRP A 169 -1.44 -10.65 -7.07
C TRP A 169 -0.34 -10.98 -8.09
N LYS A 170 -0.73 -11.25 -9.34
CA LYS A 170 0.22 -11.44 -10.43
C LYS A 170 1.04 -10.17 -10.68
N ALA A 171 0.42 -9.00 -10.79
CA ALA A 171 1.12 -7.74 -11.00
C ALA A 171 2.11 -7.42 -9.87
N VAL A 172 1.74 -7.71 -8.62
CA VAL A 172 2.66 -7.61 -7.47
C VAL A 172 3.81 -8.60 -7.62
N GLY A 173 3.53 -9.84 -8.06
CA GLY A 173 4.56 -10.86 -8.31
C GLY A 173 5.55 -10.45 -9.39
N ASP A 174 5.06 -9.87 -10.49
CA ASP A 174 5.87 -9.36 -11.61
C ASP A 174 6.75 -8.18 -11.14
N PHE A 175 6.19 -7.24 -10.37
CA PHE A 175 6.94 -6.14 -9.74
C PHE A 175 8.05 -6.65 -8.80
N LEU A 176 7.76 -7.66 -7.99
CA LEU A 176 8.75 -8.27 -7.11
C LEU A 176 9.82 -9.02 -7.88
N HIS A 177 9.48 -9.62 -9.01
CA HIS A 177 10.46 -10.27 -9.89
C HIS A 177 11.39 -9.23 -10.52
N GLU A 178 10.88 -8.10 -10.97
CA GLU A 178 11.71 -6.99 -11.45
C GLU A 178 12.66 -6.48 -10.37
N SER A 179 12.20 -6.44 -9.10
CA SER A 179 13.03 -6.02 -7.97
C SER A 179 14.21 -6.96 -7.65
N GLU A 180 14.30 -8.13 -8.28
CA GLU A 180 15.47 -9.02 -8.16
C GLU A 180 16.76 -8.37 -8.73
N GLN A 181 16.62 -7.44 -9.67
CA GLN A 181 17.73 -6.71 -10.28
C GLN A 181 18.21 -5.53 -9.42
N GLY A 182 17.39 -5.05 -8.51
CA GLY A 182 17.69 -3.95 -7.60
C GLY A 182 16.45 -3.48 -6.85
N PRO A 183 16.62 -2.70 -5.76
CA PRO A 183 15.50 -2.21 -4.96
C PRO A 183 14.54 -1.33 -5.79
N LEU A 184 13.24 -1.59 -5.71
CA LEU A 184 12.18 -0.79 -6.33
C LEU A 184 11.37 -0.06 -5.25
N SER A 185 11.02 1.21 -5.52
CA SER A 185 10.28 2.03 -4.57
C SER A 185 8.86 1.53 -4.32
N VAL A 186 8.42 1.56 -3.06
CA VAL A 186 7.04 1.27 -2.67
C VAL A 186 6.06 2.23 -3.36
N SER A 187 6.45 3.48 -3.62
CA SER A 187 5.62 4.44 -4.36
C SER A 187 5.36 3.99 -5.80
N GLN A 188 6.31 3.30 -6.45
CA GLN A 188 6.11 2.73 -7.79
C GLN A 188 5.09 1.59 -7.76
N LEU A 189 5.15 0.71 -6.75
CA LEU A 189 4.13 -0.34 -6.56
C LEU A 189 2.75 0.28 -6.33
N PHE A 190 2.64 1.30 -5.48
CA PHE A 190 1.38 2.00 -5.24
C PHE A 190 0.86 2.67 -6.52
N ALA A 191 1.71 3.34 -7.28
CA ALA A 191 1.34 3.95 -8.55
C ALA A 191 0.85 2.92 -9.58
N LEU A 192 1.47 1.74 -9.65
CA LEU A 192 1.04 0.62 -10.49
C LEU A 192 -0.37 0.19 -10.12
N LEU A 193 -0.65 -0.01 -8.84
CA LEU A 193 -1.94 -0.53 -8.36
C LEU A 193 -3.09 0.50 -8.38
N VAL A 194 -2.77 1.79 -8.34
CA VAL A 194 -3.77 2.88 -8.45
C VAL A 194 -4.21 3.11 -9.90
N ARG A 195 -3.34 2.85 -10.87
CA ARG A 195 -3.64 3.05 -12.30
C ARG A 195 -4.54 1.95 -12.86
N ALA A 196 -5.10 2.20 -14.02
CA ALA A 196 -5.76 1.16 -14.80
C ALA A 196 -4.77 0.01 -15.09
N PRO A 197 -5.23 -1.23 -15.08
CA PRO A 197 -6.61 -1.69 -14.96
C PRO A 197 -7.09 -1.96 -13.51
N PHE A 198 -6.28 -1.69 -12.47
CA PHE A 198 -6.55 -2.09 -11.08
C PHE A 198 -7.37 -1.06 -10.30
N GLY A 199 -7.04 0.23 -10.37
CA GLY A 199 -7.83 1.30 -9.75
C GLY A 199 -7.94 1.25 -8.22
N LEU A 200 -6.97 0.65 -7.52
CA LEU A 200 -7.03 0.52 -6.07
C LEU A 200 -6.99 1.88 -5.36
N LYS A 201 -7.74 1.98 -4.27
CA LYS A 201 -7.75 3.19 -3.45
C LYS A 201 -6.60 3.18 -2.45
N TYR A 202 -6.07 4.36 -2.12
CA TYR A 202 -4.95 4.50 -1.19
C TYR A 202 -5.19 3.90 0.20
N GLY A 203 -6.46 3.79 0.62
CA GLY A 203 -6.81 3.17 1.89
C GLY A 203 -6.42 1.71 2.01
N VAL A 204 -6.45 0.97 0.88
CA VAL A 204 -6.18 -0.49 0.82
C VAL A 204 -4.69 -0.79 0.66
N LEU A 205 -3.93 0.07 -0.02
CA LEU A 205 -2.55 -0.22 -0.43
C LEU A 205 -1.62 -0.64 0.72
N PRO A 206 -1.65 0.02 1.90
CA PRO A 206 -0.80 -0.41 3.02
C PRO A 206 -1.16 -1.80 3.56
N ILE A 207 -2.45 -2.17 3.54
CA ILE A 207 -2.90 -3.50 3.98
C ILE A 207 -2.38 -4.56 3.00
N LEU A 208 -2.51 -4.31 1.70
CA LEU A 208 -2.01 -5.22 0.67
C LEU A 208 -0.48 -5.37 0.74
N LEU A 209 0.24 -4.26 0.94
CA LEU A 209 1.69 -4.30 1.15
C LEU A 209 2.05 -5.13 2.40
N ALA A 210 1.29 -5.01 3.50
CA ALA A 210 1.50 -5.82 4.69
C ALA A 210 1.34 -7.32 4.39
N VAL A 211 0.28 -7.70 3.65
CA VAL A 211 0.09 -9.09 3.20
C VAL A 211 1.31 -9.58 2.41
N VAL A 212 1.79 -8.78 1.46
CA VAL A 212 2.94 -9.13 0.61
C VAL A 212 4.21 -9.32 1.43
N LEU A 213 4.53 -8.37 2.31
CA LEU A 213 5.73 -8.42 3.14
C LEU A 213 5.69 -9.59 4.14
N LEU A 214 4.52 -9.92 4.68
CA LEU A 214 4.36 -11.02 5.64
C LEU A 214 4.26 -12.39 4.94
N HIS A 215 3.71 -12.46 3.72
CA HIS A 215 3.72 -13.69 2.94
C HIS A 215 5.12 -14.07 2.43
N PHE A 216 5.87 -13.07 1.98
CA PHE A 216 7.22 -13.25 1.45
C PHE A 216 8.31 -12.80 2.46
N ASP A 217 8.06 -12.93 3.75
CA ASP A 217 8.92 -12.40 4.81
C ASP A 217 10.37 -12.86 4.70
N THR A 218 10.60 -14.06 4.18
CA THR A 218 11.94 -14.66 3.99
C THR A 218 12.55 -14.38 2.61
N GLU A 219 11.80 -13.74 1.70
CA GLU A 219 12.25 -13.47 0.33
C GLU A 219 12.40 -11.97 0.03
N ILE A 220 11.65 -11.10 0.74
CA ILE A 220 11.62 -9.66 0.46
C ILE A 220 12.37 -8.90 1.53
N ALA A 221 13.39 -8.15 1.11
CA ALA A 221 14.06 -7.14 1.92
C ALA A 221 13.31 -5.80 1.78
N LEU A 222 13.10 -5.11 2.90
CA LEU A 222 12.58 -3.76 2.95
C LEU A 222 13.73 -2.81 3.26
N TYR A 223 13.80 -1.70 2.54
CA TYR A 223 14.79 -0.65 2.74
C TYR A 223 14.10 0.66 3.05
N LEU A 224 14.72 1.46 3.91
CA LEU A 224 14.36 2.84 4.19
C LEU A 224 15.56 3.74 3.81
N GLU A 225 15.39 4.59 2.82
CA GLU A 225 16.46 5.48 2.33
C GLU A 225 17.79 4.71 2.06
N GLY A 226 17.67 3.51 1.47
CA GLY A 226 18.82 2.65 1.15
C GLY A 226 19.28 1.73 2.30
N THR A 227 18.82 1.96 3.53
CA THR A 227 19.19 1.14 4.69
C THR A 227 18.22 -0.03 4.88
N PHE A 228 18.75 -1.24 5.05
CA PHE A 228 17.95 -2.44 5.30
C PHE A 228 17.14 -2.35 6.60
N VAL A 229 15.85 -2.67 6.54
CA VAL A 229 14.92 -2.72 7.69
C VAL A 229 14.73 -4.18 8.11
N PRO A 230 15.41 -4.64 9.17
CA PRO A 230 15.37 -6.06 9.57
C PRO A 230 14.06 -6.50 10.21
N VAL A 231 13.30 -5.54 10.77
CA VAL A 231 12.04 -5.82 11.46
C VAL A 231 10.93 -4.96 10.89
N VAL A 232 9.94 -5.63 10.32
CA VAL A 232 8.70 -4.98 9.89
C VAL A 232 7.79 -4.79 11.11
N SER A 233 7.46 -3.55 11.42
CA SER A 233 6.68 -3.18 12.61
C SER A 233 5.61 -2.13 12.28
N THR A 234 4.63 -1.96 13.15
CA THR A 234 3.56 -0.98 12.96
C THR A 234 4.08 0.45 12.75
N PRO A 235 5.08 0.96 13.52
CA PRO A 235 5.67 2.27 13.24
C PRO A 235 6.31 2.40 11.85
N ILE A 236 6.90 1.33 11.31
CA ILE A 236 7.46 1.31 9.95
C ILE A 236 6.32 1.48 8.94
N PHE A 237 5.20 0.77 9.10
CA PHE A 237 4.03 0.94 8.21
C PHE A 237 3.46 2.36 8.26
N GLU A 238 3.42 3.00 9.41
CA GLU A 238 2.99 4.40 9.50
C GLU A 238 3.91 5.35 8.74
N ARG A 239 5.20 5.09 8.75
CA ARG A 239 6.16 5.85 7.93
C ARG A 239 5.97 5.57 6.44
N ILE A 240 5.74 4.31 6.03
CA ILE A 240 5.42 3.95 4.63
C ILE A 240 4.18 4.68 4.14
N ILE A 241 3.13 4.78 4.96
CA ILE A 241 1.89 5.47 4.60
C ILE A 241 2.12 6.96 4.34
N ARG A 242 3.02 7.59 5.11
CA ARG A 242 3.34 9.02 4.98
C ARG A 242 4.30 9.33 3.84
N SER A 243 5.27 8.46 3.61
CA SER A 243 6.39 8.70 2.69
C SER A 243 6.80 7.40 1.99
N PRO A 244 5.92 6.81 1.14
CA PRO A 244 6.20 5.54 0.47
C PRO A 244 7.40 5.62 -0.49
N GLU A 245 7.76 6.82 -0.97
CA GLU A 245 8.90 7.09 -1.84
C GLU A 245 10.26 6.84 -1.15
N LYS A 246 10.31 6.92 0.18
CA LYS A 246 11.51 6.67 0.98
C LYS A 246 11.76 5.17 1.21
N PHE A 247 10.79 4.34 0.90
CA PHE A 247 10.87 2.90 1.08
C PHE A 247 11.05 2.18 -0.24
N ALA A 248 11.87 1.14 -0.23
CA ALA A 248 12.05 0.25 -1.35
C ALA A 248 11.97 -1.22 -0.91
N VAL A 249 11.54 -2.07 -1.83
CA VAL A 249 11.51 -3.52 -1.64
C VAL A 249 12.42 -4.19 -2.65
N GLN A 250 13.09 -5.26 -2.25
CA GLN A 250 13.90 -6.09 -3.13
C GLN A 250 13.65 -7.56 -2.84
N ARG A 251 13.40 -8.33 -3.88
CA ARG A 251 13.31 -9.77 -3.77
C ARG A 251 14.71 -10.38 -3.79
N CYS A 252 15.06 -11.05 -2.70
CA CYS A 252 16.36 -11.66 -2.51
C CYS A 252 16.28 -13.16 -2.80
N ARG A 253 16.76 -13.58 -3.96
CA ARG A 253 16.93 -15.00 -4.30
C ARG A 253 18.40 -15.37 -4.29
N ILE A 254 18.73 -16.45 -3.57
CA ILE A 254 20.05 -17.06 -3.66
C ILE A 254 19.97 -18.22 -4.63
N ALA A 255 20.75 -18.16 -5.69
CA ALA A 255 20.88 -19.24 -6.67
C ALA A 255 22.33 -19.71 -6.75
N GLY A 256 22.52 -20.97 -7.17
CA GLY A 256 23.84 -21.54 -7.44
C GLY A 256 24.63 -21.94 -6.19
N PRO A 257 25.98 -21.99 -6.28
CA PRO A 257 26.86 -22.51 -5.22
C PRO A 257 26.75 -21.78 -3.88
N ARG A 258 26.31 -20.50 -3.92
CA ARG A 258 26.09 -19.70 -2.70
C ARG A 258 24.93 -20.26 -1.86
N ALA A 259 23.95 -20.93 -2.46
CA ALA A 259 22.85 -21.55 -1.73
C ALA A 259 23.35 -22.63 -0.76
N VAL A 260 24.35 -23.45 -1.18
CA VAL A 260 24.92 -24.52 -0.36
C VAL A 260 25.63 -23.95 0.88
N VAL A 261 26.36 -22.84 0.72
CA VAL A 261 27.02 -22.15 1.83
C VAL A 261 26.01 -21.62 2.83
N PHE A 262 24.92 -21.04 2.33
CA PHE A 262 23.83 -20.53 3.18
C PHE A 262 23.07 -21.63 3.92
N ASP A 263 22.86 -22.80 3.28
CA ASP A 263 22.26 -23.96 3.94
C ASP A 263 23.10 -24.43 5.14
N ARG A 264 24.42 -24.33 5.02
CA ARG A 264 25.36 -24.68 6.08
C ARG A 264 25.34 -23.67 7.25
N TYR A 265 25.31 -22.38 6.96
CA TYR A 265 25.12 -21.33 8.00
C TYR A 265 23.77 -21.44 8.71
N ALA A 266 22.71 -21.73 7.98
CA ALA A 266 21.39 -21.94 8.57
C ALA A 266 21.37 -23.12 9.53
N SER A 267 22.00 -24.23 9.18
CA SER A 267 22.12 -25.42 10.06
C SER A 267 22.88 -25.12 11.35
N MET A 268 23.94 -24.30 11.27
CA MET A 268 24.71 -23.86 12.42
C MET A 268 23.94 -22.94 13.36
N LEU A 269 23.14 -21.99 12.80
CA LEU A 269 22.33 -21.06 13.56
C LEU A 269 21.07 -21.71 14.15
N SER A 270 20.60 -22.79 13.52
CA SER A 270 19.40 -23.55 13.96
C SER A 270 19.72 -24.61 15.03
N SER A 271 20.98 -24.85 15.35
CA SER A 271 21.40 -25.86 16.34
C SER A 271 20.91 -25.64 17.77
N GLY A 272 20.14 -24.55 18.01
CA GLY A 272 19.49 -24.23 19.29
C GLY A 272 17.95 -24.26 19.27
N ALA A 273 17.29 -24.50 18.14
CA ALA A 273 15.84 -24.56 18.03
C ALA A 273 15.39 -25.89 17.44
N SER A 274 14.42 -26.54 18.09
CA SER A 274 13.89 -27.86 17.76
C SER A 274 13.67 -28.08 16.26
N ALA A 275 14.15 -29.23 15.80
CA ALA A 275 14.01 -29.71 14.43
C ALA A 275 12.55 -29.88 14.01
N VAL A 276 11.98 -28.88 13.36
CA VAL A 276 10.70 -29.02 12.64
C VAL A 276 10.81 -28.31 11.29
N GLN A 277 10.71 -29.13 10.24
CA GLN A 277 10.59 -28.81 8.82
C GLN A 277 11.86 -28.35 8.08
N GLN A 278 12.31 -29.23 7.19
CA GLN A 278 13.27 -28.98 6.11
C GLN A 278 12.70 -28.02 5.04
N VAL A 279 12.57 -26.75 5.40
CA VAL A 279 12.39 -25.69 4.42
C VAL A 279 13.78 -25.18 4.08
N LYS A 280 14.15 -25.18 2.79
CA LYS A 280 15.44 -24.63 2.33
C LYS A 280 15.61 -23.22 2.92
N PRO A 281 16.68 -22.98 3.67
CA PRO A 281 16.87 -21.68 4.32
C PRO A 281 16.99 -20.58 3.26
N LYS A 282 16.19 -19.55 3.41
CA LYS A 282 16.21 -18.37 2.53
C LYS A 282 17.14 -17.32 3.14
N LEU A 283 17.79 -16.50 2.30
CA LEU A 283 18.77 -15.49 2.73
C LEU A 283 18.34 -14.69 3.95
N LEU A 284 17.13 -14.16 3.91
CA LEU A 284 16.62 -13.29 4.97
C LEU A 284 16.32 -14.03 6.28
N SER A 285 16.08 -15.35 6.25
CA SER A 285 15.92 -16.13 7.48
C SER A 285 17.22 -16.22 8.30
N ILE A 286 18.36 -16.03 7.64
CA ILE A 286 19.68 -15.99 8.28
C ILE A 286 20.10 -14.54 8.57
N ALA A 287 19.94 -13.65 7.61
CA ALA A 287 20.36 -12.26 7.73
C ALA A 287 19.61 -11.51 8.85
N ARG A 288 18.28 -11.63 8.91
CA ARG A 288 17.47 -10.92 9.91
C ARG A 288 17.86 -11.18 11.37
N PRO A 289 18.08 -12.43 11.83
CA PRO A 289 18.57 -12.68 13.18
C PRO A 289 19.93 -12.03 13.47
N LEU A 290 20.85 -12.01 12.50
CA LEU A 290 22.16 -11.37 12.64
C LEU A 290 22.02 -9.85 12.77
N PHE A 291 21.20 -9.22 11.94
CA PHE A 291 20.91 -7.78 12.05
C PHE A 291 20.18 -7.43 13.34
N ARG A 292 19.21 -8.27 13.77
CA ARG A 292 18.56 -8.08 15.09
C ARG A 292 19.54 -8.15 16.23
N LEU A 293 20.46 -9.12 16.20
CA LEU A 293 21.49 -9.24 17.20
C LEU A 293 22.30 -7.95 17.31
N THR A 294 22.75 -7.39 16.19
CA THR A 294 23.57 -6.16 16.21
C THR A 294 22.79 -4.92 16.68
N THR A 295 21.51 -4.82 16.36
CA THR A 295 20.66 -3.72 16.85
C THR A 295 20.30 -3.85 18.33
N GLN A 296 20.34 -5.05 18.88
CA GLN A 296 20.07 -5.32 20.30
C GLN A 296 21.34 -5.25 21.19
N LEU A 297 22.54 -5.22 20.56
CA LEU A 297 23.78 -5.10 21.32
C LEU A 297 23.84 -3.75 22.04
N PRO A 298 24.24 -3.73 23.33
CA PRO A 298 24.49 -2.49 24.04
C PRO A 298 25.48 -1.60 23.29
N GLU A 299 25.28 -0.29 23.38
CA GLU A 299 26.12 0.70 22.69
C GLU A 299 27.62 0.53 23.02
N TYR A 300 27.93 0.12 24.24
CA TYR A 300 29.30 -0.22 24.67
C TYR A 300 29.90 -1.33 23.78
N VAL A 301 29.16 -2.41 23.48
CA VAL A 301 29.66 -3.53 22.66
C VAL A 301 29.90 -3.11 21.22
N THR A 302 29.09 -2.19 20.71
CA THR A 302 29.23 -1.70 19.33
C THR A 302 30.37 -0.69 19.16
N LYS A 303 30.83 -0.06 20.27
CA LYS A 303 31.88 0.98 20.27
C LYS A 303 33.20 0.52 20.89
N THR A 304 33.22 -0.61 21.62
CA THR A 304 34.43 -1.10 22.26
C THR A 304 35.47 -1.57 21.24
N GLN A 305 36.73 -1.31 21.54
CA GLN A 305 37.89 -1.83 20.77
C GLN A 305 38.43 -3.15 21.34
N GLN A 306 37.87 -3.64 22.44
CA GLN A 306 38.33 -4.86 23.13
C GLN A 306 37.59 -6.13 22.68
N LEU A 307 37.20 -6.20 21.42
CA LEU A 307 36.59 -7.39 20.82
C LEU A 307 37.70 -8.31 20.29
N SER A 308 37.47 -9.63 20.31
CA SER A 308 38.33 -10.56 19.62
C SER A 308 38.34 -10.28 18.12
N GLY A 309 39.46 -10.60 17.42
CA GLY A 309 39.60 -10.36 15.99
C GLY A 309 38.43 -10.93 15.14
N PRO A 310 37.99 -12.19 15.38
CA PRO A 310 36.84 -12.76 14.70
C PRO A 310 35.54 -11.98 14.97
N ALA A 311 35.27 -11.54 16.21
CA ALA A 311 34.07 -10.78 16.56
C ALA A 311 34.07 -9.40 15.89
N THR A 312 35.21 -8.73 15.83
CA THR A 312 35.37 -7.44 15.13
C THR A 312 35.10 -7.59 13.63
N ASN A 313 35.58 -8.65 13.00
CA ASN A 313 35.35 -8.91 11.57
C ASN A 313 33.85 -9.15 11.27
N VAL A 314 33.17 -9.95 12.10
CA VAL A 314 31.72 -10.19 11.97
C VAL A 314 30.94 -8.89 12.14
N LEU A 315 31.23 -8.12 13.19
CA LEU A 315 30.54 -6.84 13.44
C LEU A 315 30.77 -5.84 12.28
N ARG A 316 31.98 -5.79 11.74
CA ARG A 316 32.30 -4.94 10.59
C ARG A 316 31.53 -5.39 9.34
N ALA A 317 31.55 -6.69 9.01
CA ALA A 317 30.84 -7.23 7.86
C ALA A 317 29.32 -6.95 7.93
N ILE A 318 28.70 -7.05 9.12
CA ILE A 318 27.29 -6.75 9.29
C ILE A 318 27.03 -5.24 9.13
N LYS A 319 27.89 -4.36 9.67
CA LYS A 319 27.77 -2.90 9.48
C LYS A 319 27.92 -2.49 8.03
N GLU A 320 28.88 -3.05 7.30
CA GLU A 320 29.07 -2.79 5.86
C GLU A 320 27.89 -3.29 5.02
N ALA A 321 27.26 -4.39 5.40
CA ALA A 321 26.08 -4.91 4.72
C ALA A 321 24.77 -4.11 5.01
N THR A 322 24.77 -3.19 5.97
CA THR A 322 23.63 -2.30 6.25
C THR A 322 23.67 -0.98 5.48
N GLN A 323 24.81 -0.64 4.89
CA GLN A 323 24.99 0.52 4.03
C GLN A 323 24.74 0.15 2.55
#